data_ad35ffd9a2fa2480b01d50454e695d96
#
_entry.id   ad35ffd9a2fa2480b01d50454e695d96
#
_cell.length_a   1.000
_cell.length_b   1.000
_cell.length_c   1.000
_cell.angle_alpha   90.00
_cell.angle_beta   90.00
_cell.angle_gamma   90.00
#
_symmetry.space_group_name_H-M   'P 1'
#
loop_
_entity.id
_entity.type
_entity.pdbx_description
1 polymer ?
#
loop_
_entity_poly.entity_id
_entity_poly.type
_entity_poly.pdbx_seq_one_letter_code
_entity_poly.pdbx_strand_id
1 'polypeptide(L)'
;MRRLAAAVLALLALSACGGSDDAAAPASTTTTSTPTACMGEATIPDGAPHQTIGDVDGDGKDDTAYLDGMPGGEITFGIVTAEGGGSSVPFDSASPVERRALTVNADERGPTEVLLSDGRSVQLLAFVGCRLRAVHDVEGKPYTFDRGFTGNGTGVGCVDADGDGKRDLVGLKLEGSEGDRVGWSRTIVELDGATARNGETDSGTYERPADAAAIDLLSQVTCGQETLADGLAVVE
;
A
#
# COMPACT_ATOMS: atom_id res chain seq x y z
N MET A 1 57.24 25.46 -1.64
CA MET A 1 58.44 25.76 -0.79
C MET A 1 58.14 25.17 0.59
N ARG A 2 59.11 24.32 1.03
CA ARG A 2 59.42 23.87 2.41
C ARG A 2 58.32 23.11 3.12
N ARG A 3 58.39 21.75 3.29
CA ARG A 3 59.32 20.95 4.19
C ARG A 3 59.00 21.31 5.65
N LEU A 4 58.75 20.41 6.60
CA LEU A 4 59.42 19.21 7.14
C LEU A 4 58.42 18.58 8.13
N ALA A 5 58.15 17.35 8.28
CA ALA A 5 58.97 16.21 8.73
C ALA A 5 59.05 16.01 10.25
N ALA A 6 58.72 14.79 10.61
CA ALA A 6 59.23 13.94 11.71
C ALA A 6 58.72 14.28 13.13
N ALA A 7 58.53 13.37 14.06
CA ALA A 7 59.00 12.02 14.34
C ALA A 7 58.17 11.37 15.44
N VAL A 8 57.83 10.12 15.36
CA VAL A 8 58.20 8.99 16.19
C VAL A 8 58.42 9.26 17.71
N LEU A 9 57.63 8.62 18.53
CA LEU A 9 58.10 7.91 19.72
C LEU A 9 57.14 6.82 20.18
N ALA A 10 57.63 5.57 20.15
CA ALA A 10 57.04 4.42 20.72
C ALA A 10 57.32 4.40 22.24
N LEU A 11 56.35 3.97 23.04
CA LEU A 11 56.60 3.47 24.38
C LEU A 11 55.70 2.27 24.63
N LEU A 12 56.35 1.12 24.76
CA LEU A 12 55.84 -0.11 25.31
C LEU A 12 55.66 0.02 26.82
N ALA A 13 54.56 -0.42 27.34
CA ALA A 13 54.48 -0.90 28.72
C ALA A 13 53.58 -2.11 28.80
N LEU A 14 54.15 -3.19 29.34
CA LEU A 14 53.54 -4.49 29.55
C LEU A 14 52.66 -4.53 30.84
N SER A 15 51.73 -5.47 30.78
CA SER A 15 51.21 -6.32 31.85
C SER A 15 50.19 -5.76 32.82
N ALA A 16 49.01 -6.40 32.79
CA ALA A 16 48.50 -7.14 33.93
C ALA A 16 47.35 -8.08 33.53
N CYS A 17 47.47 -9.36 33.80
CA CYS A 17 46.39 -10.34 33.85
C CYS A 17 45.34 -9.90 34.86
N GLY A 18 44.10 -9.84 34.45
CA GLY A 18 42.92 -9.75 35.28
C GLY A 18 41.83 -10.52 34.59
N GLY A 19 41.55 -11.74 35.00
CA GLY A 19 40.38 -12.48 34.54
C GLY A 19 39.11 -11.74 34.89
N SER A 20 38.29 -11.58 33.89
CA SER A 20 36.91 -11.11 34.04
C SER A 20 36.05 -12.03 33.21
N ASP A 21 35.12 -12.64 33.89
CA ASP A 21 34.07 -13.48 33.33
C ASP A 21 33.46 -12.84 32.09
N ASP A 22 33.66 -13.46 30.93
CA ASP A 22 32.90 -13.20 29.72
C ASP A 22 31.44 -13.57 29.98
N ALA A 23 30.67 -12.61 30.48
CA ALA A 23 29.23 -12.66 30.36
C ALA A 23 28.92 -12.51 28.88
N ALA A 24 28.77 -13.63 28.20
CA ALA A 24 28.23 -13.67 26.86
C ALA A 24 26.89 -12.91 26.85
N ALA A 25 26.84 -11.78 26.13
CA ALA A 25 25.60 -11.10 25.87
C ALA A 25 24.63 -12.12 25.26
N PRO A 26 23.37 -12.18 25.72
CA PRO A 26 22.40 -13.07 25.11
C PRO A 26 22.30 -12.71 23.62
N ALA A 27 22.62 -13.67 22.77
CA ALA A 27 22.36 -13.58 21.36
C ALA A 27 20.84 -13.30 21.22
N SER A 28 20.49 -12.11 20.72
CA SER A 28 19.13 -11.82 20.34
C SER A 28 18.77 -12.82 19.24
N THR A 29 18.12 -13.89 19.61
CA THR A 29 17.46 -14.77 18.65
C THR A 29 16.32 -13.95 18.04
N THR A 30 16.55 -13.40 16.87
CA THR A 30 15.48 -12.92 15.99
C THR A 30 14.65 -14.16 15.67
N THR A 31 13.57 -14.36 16.40
CA THR A 31 12.56 -15.36 16.07
C THR A 31 11.93 -14.87 14.77
N THR A 32 12.40 -15.37 13.64
CA THR A 32 11.65 -15.28 12.39
C THR A 32 10.38 -16.10 12.62
N SER A 33 9.29 -15.45 12.96
CA SER A 33 7.98 -16.09 12.97
C SER A 33 7.71 -16.52 11.53
N THR A 34 7.67 -17.84 11.30
CA THR A 34 7.14 -18.37 10.05
C THR A 34 5.73 -17.85 9.91
N PRO A 35 5.36 -17.24 8.77
CA PRO A 35 4.00 -16.84 8.52
C PRO A 35 3.09 -18.05 8.73
N THR A 36 2.03 -17.89 9.46
CA THR A 36 1.07 -18.95 9.72
C THR A 36 -0.06 -18.77 8.73
N ALA A 37 -0.24 -19.74 7.83
CA ALA A 37 -1.33 -19.75 6.87
C ALA A 37 -2.68 -19.44 7.53
N CYS A 38 -3.50 -18.67 6.89
CA CYS A 38 -4.85 -18.36 7.33
C CYS A 38 -5.76 -19.54 7.01
N MET A 39 -6.05 -20.36 8.02
CA MET A 39 -6.88 -21.56 7.88
C MET A 39 -8.34 -21.26 8.22
N GLY A 40 -9.29 -21.95 7.55
CA GLY A 40 -10.71 -21.80 7.84
C GLY A 40 -11.60 -22.51 6.84
N GLU A 41 -12.86 -22.09 6.79
CA GLU A 41 -13.91 -22.62 5.90
C GLU A 41 -14.57 -21.48 5.09
N ALA A 42 -13.83 -20.42 4.81
CA ALA A 42 -14.31 -19.34 3.96
C ALA A 42 -14.51 -19.85 2.53
N THR A 43 -15.57 -19.41 1.90
CA THR A 43 -15.92 -19.81 0.54
C THR A 43 -16.27 -18.57 -0.29
N ILE A 44 -16.02 -18.66 -1.58
CA ILE A 44 -16.49 -17.67 -2.53
C ILE A 44 -17.97 -17.93 -2.80
N PRO A 45 -18.85 -16.91 -2.72
CA PRO A 45 -20.25 -17.07 -3.07
C PRO A 45 -20.44 -17.54 -4.51
N ASP A 46 -21.45 -18.36 -4.73
CA ASP A 46 -21.76 -18.90 -6.06
C ASP A 46 -22.04 -17.77 -7.06
N GLY A 47 -21.27 -17.77 -8.16
CA GLY A 47 -21.41 -16.78 -9.22
C GLY A 47 -20.72 -15.43 -8.95
N ALA A 48 -20.11 -15.23 -7.79
CA ALA A 48 -19.36 -13.99 -7.52
C ALA A 48 -18.14 -13.88 -8.45
N PRO A 49 -17.93 -12.73 -9.11
CA PRO A 49 -16.67 -12.42 -9.77
C PRO A 49 -15.52 -12.59 -8.81
N HIS A 50 -14.47 -13.29 -9.24
CA HIS A 50 -13.31 -13.54 -8.42
C HIS A 50 -12.03 -13.54 -9.26
N GLN A 51 -10.90 -13.28 -8.61
CA GLN A 51 -9.60 -13.18 -9.24
C GLN A 51 -8.54 -13.76 -8.31
N THR A 52 -7.61 -14.54 -8.88
CA THR A 52 -6.40 -14.92 -8.17
C THR A 52 -5.57 -13.68 -7.89
N ILE A 53 -5.18 -13.54 -6.65
CA ILE A 53 -4.29 -12.49 -6.15
C ILE A 53 -3.01 -13.16 -5.64
N GLY A 54 -1.96 -12.43 -5.37
CA GLY A 54 -0.77 -13.01 -4.78
C GLY A 54 -1.02 -13.59 -3.39
N ASP A 55 0.01 -14.15 -2.80
CA ASP A 55 0.03 -14.67 -1.44
C ASP A 55 -0.17 -13.51 -0.43
N VAL A 56 -1.32 -13.44 0.22
CA VAL A 56 -1.66 -12.36 1.16
C VAL A 56 -1.43 -12.74 2.62
N ASP A 57 -1.24 -14.02 2.93
CA ASP A 57 -1.01 -14.50 4.29
C ASP A 57 0.41 -15.05 4.53
N GLY A 58 1.22 -15.12 3.47
CA GLY A 58 2.63 -15.49 3.52
C GLY A 58 2.86 -17.01 3.54
N ASP A 59 1.90 -17.83 3.14
CA ASP A 59 2.02 -19.30 3.12
C ASP A 59 2.73 -19.83 1.85
N GLY A 60 3.01 -18.96 0.88
CA GLY A 60 3.67 -19.27 -0.38
C GLY A 60 2.73 -19.72 -1.48
N LYS A 61 1.42 -19.59 -1.30
CA LYS A 61 0.39 -19.92 -2.29
C LYS A 61 -0.43 -18.69 -2.64
N ASP A 62 -0.89 -18.64 -3.88
CA ASP A 62 -1.79 -17.58 -4.32
C ASP A 62 -3.17 -17.73 -3.68
N ASP A 63 -3.76 -16.62 -3.31
CA ASP A 63 -5.07 -16.49 -2.71
C ASP A 63 -6.10 -15.96 -3.72
N THR A 64 -7.35 -15.83 -3.31
CA THR A 64 -8.42 -15.39 -4.20
C THR A 64 -9.23 -14.26 -3.57
N ALA A 65 -9.38 -13.16 -4.31
CA ALA A 65 -10.32 -12.10 -3.98
C ALA A 65 -11.63 -12.28 -4.75
N TYR A 66 -12.74 -11.84 -4.17
CA TYR A 66 -14.04 -11.81 -4.82
C TYR A 66 -14.81 -10.53 -4.51
N LEU A 67 -15.75 -10.20 -5.38
CA LEU A 67 -16.65 -9.08 -5.23
C LEU A 67 -18.08 -9.55 -5.49
N ASP A 68 -18.86 -9.74 -4.43
CA ASP A 68 -20.22 -10.26 -4.51
C ASP A 68 -21.25 -9.13 -4.35
N GLY A 69 -22.38 -9.26 -5.05
CA GLY A 69 -23.48 -8.32 -4.97
C GLY A 69 -24.07 -7.94 -6.32
N MET A 70 -24.93 -6.95 -6.31
CA MET A 70 -25.58 -6.43 -7.52
C MET A 70 -25.29 -4.96 -7.72
N PRO A 71 -25.22 -4.50 -8.98
CA PRO A 71 -25.07 -3.09 -9.27
C PRO A 71 -26.16 -2.27 -8.57
N GLY A 72 -25.74 -1.22 -7.83
CA GLY A 72 -26.62 -0.36 -7.06
C GLY A 72 -27.21 -0.97 -5.78
N GLY A 73 -26.84 -2.22 -5.45
CA GLY A 73 -27.19 -2.91 -4.22
C GLY A 73 -26.07 -2.95 -3.19
N GLU A 74 -26.29 -3.78 -2.18
CA GLU A 74 -25.25 -4.12 -1.21
C GLU A 74 -24.16 -4.96 -1.89
N ILE A 75 -22.93 -4.63 -1.61
CA ILE A 75 -21.74 -5.29 -2.17
C ILE A 75 -20.90 -5.82 -1.01
N THR A 76 -20.32 -6.99 -1.20
CA THR A 76 -19.36 -7.59 -0.27
C THR A 76 -18.05 -7.84 -1.02
N PHE A 77 -16.96 -7.29 -0.52
CA PHE A 77 -15.62 -7.67 -0.96
C PHE A 77 -15.03 -8.69 0.01
N GLY A 78 -14.41 -9.73 -0.50
CA GLY A 78 -13.80 -10.77 0.33
C GLY A 78 -12.50 -11.32 -0.24
N ILE A 79 -11.70 -11.92 0.65
CA ILE A 79 -10.50 -12.70 0.34
C ILE A 79 -10.67 -14.09 0.95
N VAL A 80 -10.35 -15.12 0.18
CA VAL A 80 -10.27 -16.51 0.61
C VAL A 80 -8.85 -16.98 0.34
N THR A 81 -8.18 -17.46 1.40
CA THR A 81 -6.80 -17.94 1.29
C THR A 81 -6.77 -19.38 0.80
N ALA A 82 -5.62 -19.82 0.30
CA ALA A 82 -5.43 -21.16 -0.25
C ALA A 82 -5.75 -22.29 0.76
N GLU A 83 -5.57 -22.02 2.06
CA GLU A 83 -5.90 -22.95 3.15
C GLU A 83 -7.34 -22.75 3.69
N GLY A 84 -8.18 -22.00 2.97
CA GLY A 84 -9.59 -21.79 3.29
C GLY A 84 -9.86 -20.78 4.39
N GLY A 85 -8.85 -20.10 4.90
CA GLY A 85 -9.07 -18.93 5.74
C GLY A 85 -9.65 -17.78 4.93
N GLY A 86 -10.05 -16.72 5.61
CA GLY A 86 -10.50 -15.55 4.87
C GLY A 86 -11.42 -14.65 5.66
N SER A 87 -11.82 -13.59 5.01
CA SER A 87 -12.66 -12.56 5.59
C SER A 87 -13.33 -11.75 4.50
N SER A 88 -14.48 -11.20 4.80
CA SER A 88 -15.18 -10.27 3.91
C SER A 88 -15.68 -9.06 4.67
N VAL A 89 -15.93 -7.97 3.94
CA VAL A 89 -16.49 -6.72 4.45
C VAL A 89 -17.60 -6.23 3.54
N PRO A 90 -18.68 -5.69 4.09
CA PRO A 90 -19.69 -5.01 3.29
C PRO A 90 -19.13 -3.68 2.78
N PHE A 91 -19.61 -3.27 1.61
CA PHE A 91 -19.28 -1.99 0.99
C PHE A 91 -20.56 -1.29 0.55
N ASP A 92 -21.03 -0.42 1.42
CA ASP A 92 -22.22 0.38 1.16
C ASP A 92 -21.85 1.67 0.44
N SER A 93 -22.50 1.94 -0.68
CA SER A 93 -22.38 3.21 -1.36
C SER A 93 -23.65 3.53 -2.14
N ALA A 94 -24.08 4.78 -2.05
CA ALA A 94 -25.15 5.34 -2.86
C ALA A 94 -24.74 5.77 -4.27
N SER A 95 -23.49 5.54 -4.65
CA SER A 95 -23.00 5.86 -6.00
C SER A 95 -23.69 4.96 -7.04
N PRO A 96 -24.15 5.49 -8.17
CA PRO A 96 -24.67 4.70 -9.28
C PRO A 96 -23.56 4.08 -10.14
N VAL A 97 -22.31 4.38 -9.86
CA VAL A 97 -21.15 3.90 -10.63
C VAL A 97 -20.81 2.48 -10.21
N GLU A 98 -20.35 1.69 -11.16
CA GLU A 98 -19.85 0.33 -10.92
C GLU A 98 -18.81 0.28 -9.78
N ARG A 99 -18.95 -0.71 -8.91
CA ARG A 99 -17.96 -0.96 -7.84
C ARG A 99 -16.83 -1.78 -8.40
N ARG A 100 -15.63 -1.37 -8.05
CA ARG A 100 -14.41 -2.06 -8.46
C ARG A 100 -13.44 -2.20 -7.29
N ALA A 101 -12.69 -3.28 -7.30
CA ALA A 101 -11.66 -3.54 -6.29
C ALA A 101 -10.35 -3.90 -6.97
N LEU A 102 -9.27 -3.27 -6.54
CA LEU A 102 -7.90 -3.60 -6.93
C LEU A 102 -7.14 -4.05 -5.68
N THR A 103 -6.66 -5.29 -5.69
CA THR A 103 -5.88 -5.88 -4.60
C THR A 103 -4.40 -5.77 -4.93
N VAL A 104 -3.63 -5.12 -4.06
CA VAL A 104 -2.23 -4.79 -4.33
C VAL A 104 -1.39 -4.85 -3.04
N ASN A 105 -0.08 -5.00 -3.18
CA ASN A 105 0.87 -4.64 -2.13
C ASN A 105 1.37 -3.23 -2.47
N ALA A 106 0.73 -2.24 -1.86
CA ALA A 106 0.85 -0.84 -2.28
C ALA A 106 2.20 -0.22 -1.91
N ASP A 107 2.77 -0.61 -0.76
CA ASP A 107 4.00 -0.03 -0.23
C ASP A 107 5.18 -1.01 -0.23
N GLU A 108 4.99 -2.25 -0.68
CA GLU A 108 6.00 -3.32 -0.68
C GLU A 108 6.66 -3.58 0.69
N ARG A 109 5.99 -3.14 1.76
CA ARG A 109 6.50 -3.24 3.15
C ARG A 109 5.52 -3.91 4.10
N GLY A 110 4.24 -3.82 3.80
CA GLY A 110 3.16 -4.18 4.69
C GLY A 110 2.31 -5.36 4.21
N PRO A 111 1.13 -5.47 4.76
CA PRO A 111 0.13 -6.42 4.32
C PRO A 111 -0.38 -6.05 2.91
N THR A 112 -1.15 -6.93 2.32
CA THR A 112 -1.86 -6.63 1.08
C THR A 112 -2.98 -5.65 1.34
N GLU A 113 -3.07 -4.60 0.53
CA GLU A 113 -4.12 -3.61 0.55
C GLU A 113 -5.17 -3.88 -0.54
N VAL A 114 -6.34 -3.28 -0.33
CA VAL A 114 -7.42 -3.25 -1.31
C VAL A 114 -7.88 -1.82 -1.52
N LEU A 115 -7.86 -1.39 -2.77
CA LEU A 115 -8.42 -0.13 -3.23
C LEU A 115 -9.84 -0.40 -3.72
N LEU A 116 -10.83 -0.20 -2.85
CA LEU A 116 -12.24 -0.50 -3.12
C LEU A 116 -12.97 0.78 -3.51
N SER A 117 -13.40 0.87 -4.76
CA SER A 117 -13.93 2.10 -5.38
C SER A 117 -15.42 2.00 -5.71
N ASP A 118 -16.13 3.09 -5.45
CA ASP A 118 -17.48 3.36 -5.94
C ASP A 118 -17.51 4.42 -7.05
N GLY A 119 -16.35 4.74 -7.62
CA GLY A 119 -16.17 5.75 -8.64
C GLY A 119 -16.11 7.19 -8.11
N ARG A 120 -16.58 7.46 -6.89
CA ARG A 120 -16.52 8.78 -6.23
C ARG A 120 -15.50 8.82 -5.11
N SER A 121 -15.27 7.69 -4.52
CA SER A 121 -14.26 7.50 -3.48
C SER A 121 -13.52 6.18 -3.69
N VAL A 122 -12.36 6.07 -3.08
CA VAL A 122 -11.64 4.82 -2.90
C VAL A 122 -11.45 4.61 -1.42
N GLN A 123 -12.06 3.57 -0.88
CA GLN A 123 -11.82 3.12 0.48
C GLN A 123 -10.58 2.22 0.50
N LEU A 124 -9.72 2.45 1.47
CA LEU A 124 -8.55 1.62 1.71
C LEU A 124 -8.88 0.52 2.71
N LEU A 125 -8.65 -0.73 2.33
CA LEU A 125 -8.70 -1.88 3.22
C LEU A 125 -7.31 -2.50 3.31
N ALA A 126 -7.04 -3.26 4.36
CA ALA A 126 -5.84 -4.08 4.50
C ALA A 126 -6.19 -5.48 5.01
N PHE A 127 -5.47 -6.49 4.52
CA PHE A 127 -5.62 -7.87 5.00
C PHE A 127 -4.61 -8.12 6.11
N VAL A 128 -5.03 -7.99 7.36
CA VAL A 128 -4.18 -8.07 8.55
C VAL A 128 -4.67 -9.14 9.50
N GLY A 129 -3.80 -10.09 9.83
CA GLY A 129 -4.11 -11.17 10.78
C GLY A 129 -5.31 -12.02 10.32
N CYS A 130 -5.29 -12.43 9.06
CA CYS A 130 -6.34 -13.22 8.41
C CYS A 130 -7.71 -12.52 8.32
N ARG A 131 -7.72 -11.20 8.34
CA ARG A 131 -8.96 -10.42 8.29
C ARG A 131 -8.81 -9.18 7.43
N LEU A 132 -9.80 -8.93 6.60
CA LEU A 132 -10.00 -7.64 5.96
C LEU A 132 -10.44 -6.62 7.00
N ARG A 133 -9.78 -5.48 7.00
CA ARG A 133 -10.07 -4.36 7.89
C ARG A 133 -10.11 -3.07 7.09
N ALA A 134 -11.06 -2.21 7.38
CA ALA A 134 -10.96 -0.83 6.92
C ALA A 134 -9.70 -0.20 7.53
N VAL A 135 -8.91 0.44 6.70
CA VAL A 135 -7.79 1.26 7.17
C VAL A 135 -8.35 2.57 7.71
N HIS A 136 -7.88 3.00 8.85
CA HIS A 136 -8.33 4.22 9.51
C HIS A 136 -7.21 5.24 9.61
N ASP A 137 -7.57 6.50 9.59
CA ASP A 137 -6.64 7.58 9.91
C ASP A 137 -6.32 7.62 11.42
N VAL A 138 -5.43 8.52 11.81
CA VAL A 138 -5.02 8.71 13.21
C VAL A 138 -6.16 9.22 14.12
N GLU A 139 -7.28 9.69 13.54
CA GLU A 139 -8.49 10.11 14.26
C GLU A 139 -9.51 8.97 14.36
N GLY A 140 -9.24 7.80 13.78
CA GLY A 140 -10.11 6.64 13.76
C GLY A 140 -11.21 6.69 12.71
N LYS A 141 -11.12 7.57 11.72
CA LYS A 141 -12.03 7.62 10.58
C LYS A 141 -11.53 6.70 9.46
N PRO A 142 -12.43 6.05 8.68
CA PRO A 142 -12.02 5.30 7.52
C PRO A 142 -11.16 6.15 6.57
N TYR A 143 -10.01 5.62 6.19
CA TYR A 143 -9.12 6.30 5.25
C TYR A 143 -9.68 6.14 3.84
N THR A 144 -9.99 7.25 3.19
CA THR A 144 -10.59 7.28 1.86
C THR A 144 -9.94 8.35 0.99
N PHE A 145 -9.82 8.06 -0.30
CA PHE A 145 -9.42 9.04 -1.29
C PHE A 145 -10.70 9.59 -1.95
N ASP A 146 -10.88 10.89 -1.90
CA ASP A 146 -12.00 11.57 -2.56
C ASP A 146 -11.69 11.73 -4.05
N ARG A 147 -12.40 10.97 -4.89
CA ARG A 147 -12.29 11.04 -6.36
C ARG A 147 -12.98 12.24 -6.96
N GLY A 148 -13.66 13.03 -6.16
CA GLY A 148 -14.41 14.18 -6.57
C GLY A 148 -15.64 13.87 -7.44
N PHE A 149 -16.37 14.89 -7.73
CA PHE A 149 -17.47 14.83 -8.69
C PHE A 149 -16.90 15.04 -10.10
N THR A 150 -17.12 14.12 -11.03
CA THR A 150 -16.64 14.21 -12.43
C THR A 150 -15.14 13.95 -12.65
N GLY A 151 -14.45 13.22 -11.76
CA GLY A 151 -13.04 12.85 -11.95
C GLY A 151 -12.02 13.96 -11.69
N ASN A 152 -12.44 15.05 -11.03
CA ASN A 152 -11.56 16.15 -10.61
C ASN A 152 -11.07 16.00 -9.16
N GLY A 153 -11.07 14.79 -8.64
CA GLY A 153 -10.62 14.50 -7.28
C GLY A 153 -9.20 13.96 -7.24
N THR A 154 -8.92 13.29 -6.15
CA THR A 154 -7.63 12.64 -5.89
C THR A 154 -7.53 11.33 -6.66
N GLY A 155 -6.50 11.18 -7.49
CA GLY A 155 -6.06 9.89 -8.00
C GLY A 155 -5.33 9.09 -6.90
N VAL A 156 -5.09 7.82 -7.16
CA VAL A 156 -4.31 6.94 -6.26
C VAL A 156 -3.22 6.28 -7.08
N GLY A 157 -2.00 6.27 -6.57
CA GLY A 157 -0.87 5.64 -7.22
C GLY A 157 -0.03 4.82 -6.24
N CYS A 158 0.80 3.93 -6.78
CA CYS A 158 1.87 3.29 -6.04
C CYS A 158 3.18 3.54 -6.80
N VAL A 159 3.99 4.44 -6.27
CA VAL A 159 5.24 4.89 -6.89
C VAL A 159 6.33 5.04 -5.84
N ASP A 160 7.58 4.91 -6.22
CA ASP A 160 8.70 5.26 -5.36
C ASP A 160 8.73 6.80 -5.23
N ALA A 161 8.16 7.31 -4.17
CA ALA A 161 7.97 8.74 -3.99
C ALA A 161 9.09 9.38 -3.16
N ASP A 162 9.73 8.62 -2.28
CA ASP A 162 10.83 9.06 -1.41
C ASP A 162 12.22 8.66 -1.93
N GLY A 163 12.29 7.83 -2.99
CA GLY A 163 13.53 7.43 -3.63
C GLY A 163 14.26 6.28 -2.93
N ASP A 164 13.59 5.50 -2.09
CA ASP A 164 14.19 4.38 -1.37
C ASP A 164 14.23 3.07 -2.18
N GLY A 165 13.66 3.06 -3.38
CA GLY A 165 13.60 1.92 -4.29
C GLY A 165 12.41 1.01 -4.08
N LYS A 166 11.49 1.35 -3.20
CA LYS A 166 10.20 0.68 -3.01
C LYS A 166 9.06 1.60 -3.40
N ARG A 167 7.90 1.02 -3.63
CA ARG A 167 6.71 1.82 -3.87
C ARG A 167 6.18 2.39 -2.56
N ASP A 168 5.53 3.53 -2.68
CA ASP A 168 4.70 4.14 -1.67
C ASP A 168 3.29 4.29 -2.20
N LEU A 169 2.29 4.07 -1.36
CA LEU A 169 0.93 4.46 -1.67
C LEU A 169 0.85 5.99 -1.66
N VAL A 170 0.30 6.57 -2.70
CA VAL A 170 0.20 8.03 -2.82
C VAL A 170 -1.19 8.49 -3.24
N GLY A 171 -1.64 9.61 -2.66
CA GLY A 171 -2.74 10.40 -3.18
C GLY A 171 -2.22 11.40 -4.21
N LEU A 172 -2.83 11.44 -5.40
CA LEU A 172 -2.46 12.30 -6.51
C LEU A 172 -3.54 13.35 -6.74
N LYS A 173 -3.16 14.61 -6.90
CA LYS A 173 -4.12 15.69 -7.08
C LYS A 173 -3.70 16.64 -8.19
N LEU A 174 -4.68 17.03 -8.99
CA LEU A 174 -4.55 18.08 -9.98
C LEU A 174 -4.83 19.43 -9.30
N GLU A 175 -3.84 20.33 -9.29
CA GLU A 175 -3.90 21.62 -8.60
C GLU A 175 -4.35 22.78 -9.48
N GLY A 176 -4.80 22.48 -10.69
CA GLY A 176 -5.28 23.44 -11.68
C GLY A 176 -4.42 23.50 -12.93
N SER A 177 -4.84 24.30 -13.89
CA SER A 177 -4.12 24.49 -15.17
C SER A 177 -4.14 25.94 -15.60
N GLU A 178 -3.02 26.39 -16.19
CA GLU A 178 -2.85 27.68 -16.82
C GLU A 178 -2.25 27.48 -18.22
N GLY A 179 -3.08 27.60 -19.26
CA GLY A 179 -2.68 27.22 -20.61
C GLY A 179 -2.33 25.73 -20.70
N ASP A 180 -1.12 25.44 -21.17
CA ASP A 180 -0.61 24.06 -21.28
C ASP A 180 0.03 23.54 -19.98
N ARG A 181 0.22 24.40 -18.98
CA ARG A 181 0.79 24.02 -17.68
C ARG A 181 -0.27 23.46 -16.75
N VAL A 182 0.01 22.33 -16.14
CA VAL A 182 -0.88 21.63 -15.20
C VAL A 182 -0.13 21.45 -13.87
N GLY A 183 -0.63 22.10 -12.82
CA GLY A 183 -0.13 21.90 -11.46
C GLY A 183 -0.59 20.57 -10.90
N TRP A 184 0.28 19.94 -10.13
CA TRP A 184 -0.03 18.71 -9.41
C TRP A 184 0.58 18.69 -8.02
N SER A 185 -0.04 17.93 -7.13
CA SER A 185 0.56 17.53 -5.84
C SER A 185 0.43 16.02 -5.64
N ARG A 186 1.36 15.47 -4.86
CA ARG A 186 1.42 14.08 -4.48
C ARG A 186 1.69 13.99 -2.99
N THR A 187 0.85 13.24 -2.26
CA THR A 187 0.99 13.03 -0.83
C THR A 187 1.23 11.55 -0.56
N ILE A 188 2.33 11.21 0.09
CA ILE A 188 2.62 9.83 0.55
C ILE A 188 1.60 9.46 1.61
N VAL A 189 1.11 8.22 1.55
CA VAL A 189 0.26 7.62 2.57
C VAL A 189 1.07 6.58 3.31
N GLU A 190 1.48 6.91 4.52
CA GLU A 190 2.23 6.02 5.37
C GLU A 190 1.28 5.00 6.02
N LEU A 191 1.60 3.71 5.84
CA LEU A 191 0.78 2.58 6.29
C LEU A 191 1.44 1.89 7.49
N ASP A 192 0.61 1.52 8.48
CA ASP A 192 1.00 0.66 9.59
C ASP A 192 -0.16 -0.30 9.89
N GLY A 193 -0.13 -1.46 9.27
CA GLY A 193 -1.21 -2.44 9.33
C GLY A 193 -2.54 -1.88 8.80
N ALA A 194 -3.51 -1.67 9.69
CA ALA A 194 -4.81 -1.08 9.35
C ALA A 194 -4.92 0.40 9.76
N THR A 195 -3.81 1.11 9.81
CA THR A 195 -3.76 2.55 10.09
C THR A 195 -3.00 3.26 8.99
N ALA A 196 -3.49 4.43 8.58
CA ALA A 196 -2.84 5.27 7.58
C ALA A 196 -2.73 6.71 8.07
N ARG A 197 -1.71 7.41 7.61
CA ARG A 197 -1.55 8.85 7.81
C ARG A 197 -0.95 9.50 6.58
N ASN A 198 -1.28 10.76 6.37
CA ASN A 198 -0.60 11.53 5.35
C ASN A 198 0.83 11.84 5.79
N GLY A 199 1.79 11.48 4.94
CA GLY A 199 3.20 11.78 5.07
C GLY A 199 3.59 13.03 4.30
N GLU A 200 4.76 13.00 3.70
CA GLU A 200 5.28 14.11 2.92
C GLU A 200 4.45 14.38 1.68
N THR A 201 4.37 15.66 1.31
CA THR A 201 3.72 16.11 0.09
C THR A 201 4.73 16.84 -0.78
N ASP A 202 4.84 16.42 -2.02
CA ASP A 202 5.56 17.13 -3.06
C ASP A 202 4.60 17.67 -4.13
N SER A 203 5.07 18.60 -4.94
CA SER A 203 4.27 19.22 -5.99
C SER A 203 5.13 19.69 -7.14
N GLY A 204 4.50 19.90 -8.29
CA GLY A 204 5.19 20.36 -9.47
C GLY A 204 4.25 20.79 -10.57
N THR A 205 4.79 20.89 -11.77
CA THR A 205 4.02 21.21 -12.97
C THR A 205 4.38 20.26 -14.11
N TYR A 206 3.37 19.87 -14.86
CA TYR A 206 3.49 19.17 -16.14
C TYR A 206 3.17 20.13 -17.29
N GLU A 207 3.69 19.83 -18.47
CA GLU A 207 3.47 20.61 -19.69
C GLU A 207 2.76 19.74 -20.73
N ARG A 208 1.63 20.21 -21.26
CA ARG A 208 0.96 19.58 -22.39
C ARG A 208 1.62 19.99 -23.71
N PRO A 209 1.68 19.09 -24.71
CA PRO A 209 1.22 17.69 -24.68
C PRO A 209 2.30 16.73 -24.16
N ALA A 210 3.50 17.21 -23.80
CA ALA A 210 4.65 16.37 -23.50
C ALA A 210 4.36 15.38 -22.34
N ASP A 211 3.67 15.84 -21.29
CA ASP A 211 3.40 15.08 -20.08
C ASP A 211 1.96 14.55 -20.02
N ALA A 212 1.27 14.41 -21.17
CA ALA A 212 -0.14 14.03 -21.20
C ALA A 212 -0.45 12.75 -20.41
N ALA A 213 0.37 11.71 -20.55
CA ALA A 213 0.19 10.46 -19.84
C ALA A 213 0.34 10.62 -18.30
N ALA A 214 1.28 11.42 -17.83
CA ALA A 214 1.45 11.70 -16.41
C ALA A 214 0.26 12.51 -15.85
N ILE A 215 -0.26 13.45 -16.63
CA ILE A 215 -1.44 14.23 -16.25
C ILE A 215 -2.67 13.33 -16.13
N ASP A 216 -2.86 12.38 -17.04
CA ASP A 216 -3.99 11.45 -16.99
C ASP A 216 -3.95 10.57 -15.74
N LEU A 217 -2.77 10.19 -15.27
CA LEU A 217 -2.60 9.40 -14.04
C LEU A 217 -3.03 10.15 -12.78
N LEU A 218 -2.99 11.49 -12.77
CA LEU A 218 -3.40 12.28 -11.60
C LEU A 218 -4.85 12.06 -11.18
N SER A 219 -5.68 11.52 -12.06
CA SER A 219 -7.09 11.24 -11.80
C SER A 219 -7.44 9.75 -11.84
N GLN A 220 -6.46 8.86 -11.98
CA GLN A 220 -6.69 7.41 -12.05
C GLN A 220 -6.40 6.74 -10.71
N VAL A 221 -6.80 5.47 -10.59
CA VAL A 221 -6.40 4.57 -9.52
C VAL A 221 -5.54 3.49 -10.14
N THR A 222 -4.26 3.54 -9.82
CA THR A 222 -3.25 2.64 -10.38
C THR A 222 -2.28 2.17 -9.29
N CYS A 223 -1.68 1.01 -9.45
CA CYS A 223 -0.59 0.56 -8.60
C CYS A 223 0.46 -0.15 -9.48
N GLY A 224 1.56 0.51 -9.72
CA GLY A 224 2.53 0.05 -10.71
C GLY A 224 1.91 0.02 -12.10
N GLN A 225 1.79 -1.17 -12.68
CA GLN A 225 1.16 -1.35 -14.01
C GLN A 225 -0.32 -1.73 -13.95
N GLU A 226 -0.83 -2.06 -12.78
CA GLU A 226 -2.22 -2.43 -12.59
C GLU A 226 -3.09 -1.19 -12.42
N THR A 227 -4.28 -1.25 -12.98
CA THR A 227 -5.28 -0.19 -12.88
C THR A 227 -6.55 -0.73 -12.22
N LEU A 228 -7.38 0.16 -11.71
CA LEU A 228 -8.68 -0.26 -11.16
C LEU A 228 -9.55 -0.98 -12.22
N ALA A 229 -9.31 -0.72 -13.50
CA ALA A 229 -10.02 -1.42 -14.58
C ALA A 229 -9.62 -2.89 -14.72
N ASP A 230 -8.39 -3.25 -14.29
CA ASP A 230 -7.88 -4.63 -14.31
C ASP A 230 -8.35 -5.42 -13.09
N GLY A 231 -8.88 -4.75 -12.07
CA GLY A 231 -9.38 -5.36 -10.86
C GLY A 231 -10.80 -5.94 -11.01
N LEU A 232 -11.30 -6.48 -9.89
CA LEU A 232 -12.64 -7.03 -9.83
C LEU A 232 -13.70 -5.95 -10.05
N ALA A 233 -14.78 -6.35 -10.71
CA ALA A 233 -15.97 -5.52 -10.90
C ALA A 233 -17.23 -6.32 -10.62
N VAL A 234 -18.27 -5.67 -10.12
CA VAL A 234 -19.60 -6.27 -10.07
C VAL A 234 -20.14 -6.37 -11.48
N VAL A 235 -20.51 -7.57 -11.89
CA VAL A 235 -21.07 -7.83 -13.23
C VAL A 235 -22.56 -7.51 -13.22
N GLU A 236 -23.05 -6.82 -14.26
CA GLU A 236 -24.46 -6.55 -14.50
C GLU A 236 -25.25 -7.82 -14.87
#